data_53f5fc24bf50deff0af0893a1e5253ef
#
_entry.id   53f5fc24bf50deff0af0893a1e5253ef
#
_cell.length_a   1.000
_cell.length_b   1.000
_cell.length_c   1.000
_cell.angle_alpha   90.00
_cell.angle_beta   90.00
_cell.angle_gamma   90.00
#
_symmetry.space_group_name_H-M   'P 1'
#
loop_
_entity.id
_entity.type
_entity.pdbx_description
1 polymer ?
#
loop_
_entity_poly.entity_id
_entity_poly.type
_entity_poly.pdbx_seq_one_letter_code
_entity_poly.pdbx_strand_id
1 'polypeptide(L)' 'MLIFKEDSRTGVSCGLNDFGELFIGNSRSGYNLPDTPENRERILKDFDCWWTGWTKPIL' A
#
# COMPACT_ATOMS: atom_id res chain seq x y z
N MET A 1 8.10 -12.12 1.14
CA MET A 1 7.14 -11.01 1.30
C MET A 1 6.99 -10.63 2.78
N LEU A 2 6.95 -9.34 3.04
CA LEU A 2 6.81 -8.85 4.41
C LEU A 2 5.63 -7.90 4.45
N ILE A 3 4.61 -8.20 5.24
CA ILE A 3 3.43 -7.37 5.33
C ILE A 3 3.58 -6.38 6.48
N PHE A 4 3.45 -5.09 6.19
CA PHE A 4 3.53 -4.06 7.21
C PHE A 4 2.17 -3.82 7.84
N LYS A 5 1.12 -3.73 7.02
CA LYS A 5 -0.24 -3.50 7.48
C LYS A 5 -1.21 -4.21 6.57
N GLU A 6 -2.34 -4.59 7.14
CA GLU A 6 -3.35 -5.30 6.38
C GLU A 6 -4.72 -5.01 6.98
N ASP A 7 -5.72 -4.77 6.13
CA ASP A 7 -7.08 -4.54 6.56
C ASP A 7 -7.97 -5.59 5.90
N SER A 8 -8.49 -6.51 6.69
CA SER A 8 -9.29 -7.59 6.15
C SER A 8 -10.65 -7.13 5.62
N ARG A 9 -11.13 -5.97 6.05
CA ARG A 9 -12.43 -5.51 5.58
C ARG A 9 -12.35 -5.03 4.14
N THR A 10 -11.27 -4.39 3.78
CA THR A 10 -11.13 -3.83 2.44
C THR A 10 -10.25 -4.70 1.56
N GLY A 11 -9.48 -5.59 2.15
CA GLY A 11 -8.53 -6.40 1.42
C GLY A 11 -7.24 -5.66 1.08
N VAL A 12 -7.10 -4.44 1.59
CA VAL A 12 -5.90 -3.66 1.31
C VAL A 12 -4.76 -4.13 2.20
N SER A 13 -3.59 -4.25 1.63
CA SER A 13 -2.39 -4.58 2.39
C SER A 13 -1.22 -3.80 1.82
N CYS A 14 -0.19 -3.61 2.62
CA CYS A 14 1.03 -2.96 2.16
C CYS A 14 2.23 -3.62 2.82
N GLY A 15 3.36 -3.54 2.17
CA GLY A 15 4.56 -4.17 2.67
C GLY A 15 5.65 -4.23 1.62
N LEU A 16 6.52 -5.23 1.78
CA LEU A 16 7.65 -5.44 0.89
C LEU A 16 7.44 -6.76 0.15
N ASN A 17 7.48 -6.73 -1.16
CA ASN A 17 7.26 -7.95 -1.93
C ASN A 17 8.55 -8.74 -2.07
N ASP A 18 8.48 -9.88 -2.76
CA ASP A 18 9.63 -10.75 -2.91
C ASP A 18 10.72 -10.19 -3.82
N PHE A 19 10.42 -9.14 -4.54
CA PHE A 19 11.38 -8.50 -5.42
C PHE A 19 12.08 -7.32 -4.75
N GLY A 20 11.80 -7.06 -3.49
CA GLY A 20 12.45 -5.97 -2.79
C GLY A 20 11.80 -4.62 -3.02
N GLU A 21 10.58 -4.61 -3.50
CA GLU A 21 9.85 -3.37 -3.74
C GLU A 21 8.70 -3.24 -2.76
N LEU A 22 8.39 -2.01 -2.41
CA LEU A 22 7.23 -1.76 -1.58
C LEU A 22 5.97 -1.89 -2.41
N PHE A 23 4.88 -2.31 -1.77
CA PHE A 23 3.61 -2.41 -2.47
C PHE A 23 2.48 -1.97 -1.55
N ILE A 24 1.38 -1.55 -2.14
CA ILE A 24 0.16 -1.27 -1.42
C ILE A 24 -0.97 -1.51 -2.41
N GLY A 25 -2.02 -2.15 -1.96
CA GLY A 25 -3.15 -2.39 -2.84
C GLY A 25 -4.03 -3.52 -2.33
N ASN A 26 -5.01 -3.85 -3.15
CA ASN A 26 -5.90 -4.98 -2.88
C ASN A 26 -5.97 -5.83 -4.14
N SER A 27 -6.93 -6.76 -4.19
CA SER A 27 -7.00 -7.66 -5.33
C SER A 27 -7.38 -6.96 -6.63
N ARG A 28 -7.84 -5.72 -6.56
CA ARG A 28 -8.29 -5.00 -7.75
C ARG A 28 -7.30 -4.00 -8.26
N SER A 29 -6.58 -3.34 -7.42
CA SER A 29 -5.62 -2.36 -7.86
C SER A 29 -4.56 -2.12 -6.79
N GLY A 30 -3.49 -1.48 -7.17
CA GLY A 30 -2.42 -1.17 -6.26
C GLY A 30 -1.24 -0.62 -7.02
N TYR A 31 -0.16 -0.34 -6.30
CA TYR A 31 1.05 0.16 -6.96
C TYR A 31 2.27 -0.27 -6.16
N ASN A 32 3.43 -0.14 -6.79
CA ASN A 32 4.71 -0.49 -6.19
C ASN A 32 5.62 0.73 -6.19
N LEU A 33 6.51 0.78 -5.22
CA LEU A 33 7.49 1.86 -5.10
C LEU A 33 8.83 1.27 -4.71
N PRO A 34 9.93 1.97 -5.05
CA PRO A 34 11.23 1.55 -4.56
C PRO A 34 11.26 1.61 -3.03
N ASP A 35 12.02 0.73 -2.42
CA ASP A 35 12.08 0.65 -0.96
C ASP A 35 12.99 1.74 -0.42
N THR A 36 12.42 2.86 -0.04
CA THR A 36 13.13 3.96 0.60
C THR A 36 12.36 4.36 1.85
N PRO A 37 13.01 5.01 2.82
CA PRO A 37 12.30 5.45 4.03
C PRO A 37 11.13 6.36 3.71
N GLU A 38 11.28 7.25 2.74
CA GLU A 38 10.20 8.15 2.35
C GLU A 38 9.02 7.37 1.80
N ASN A 39 9.31 6.38 0.96
CA ASN A 39 8.23 5.60 0.36
C ASN A 39 7.56 4.69 1.37
N ARG A 40 8.29 4.23 2.37
CA ARG A 40 7.67 3.43 3.43
C ARG A 40 6.66 4.27 4.20
N GLU A 41 7.02 5.51 4.51
CA GLU A 41 6.09 6.41 5.17
C GLU A 41 4.90 6.68 4.27
N ARG A 42 5.15 6.84 2.99
CA ARG A 42 4.09 7.15 2.04
C ARG A 42 3.06 6.04 1.94
N ILE A 43 3.49 4.80 1.84
CA ILE A 43 2.52 3.71 1.72
C ILE A 43 1.73 3.53 3.02
N LEU A 44 2.33 3.80 4.17
CA LEU A 44 1.61 3.70 5.42
C LEU A 44 0.56 4.79 5.53
N LYS A 45 0.86 5.98 5.03
CA LYS A 45 -0.10 7.04 4.99
C LYS A 45 -1.19 6.73 3.99
N ASP A 46 -0.83 6.27 2.82
CA ASP A 46 -1.81 5.93 1.79
C ASP A 46 -2.70 4.79 2.25
N PHE A 47 -2.17 3.87 3.03
CA PHE A 47 -2.95 2.77 3.56
C PHE A 47 -4.12 3.32 4.39
N ASP A 48 -3.86 4.32 5.22
CA ASP A 48 -4.91 4.89 6.05
C ASP A 48 -5.99 5.58 5.22
N CYS A 49 -5.62 6.11 4.07
CA CYS A 49 -6.57 6.80 3.20
C CYS A 49 -7.28 5.87 2.25
N TRP A 50 -6.66 4.75 1.94
CA TRP A 50 -7.15 3.88 0.88
C TRP A 50 -8.59 3.46 1.08
N TRP A 51 -8.90 3.00 2.26
CA TRP A 51 -10.24 2.49 2.48
C TRP A 51 -11.22 3.58 2.88
N THR A 52 -10.80 4.83 2.92
CA THR A 52 -11.72 5.92 3.18
C THR A 52 -11.99 6.72 1.93
N GLY A 53 -11.81 6.15 0.77
CA GLY A 53 -12.13 6.85 -0.45
C GLY A 53 -10.94 7.22 -1.27
N TRP A 54 -9.81 6.69 -0.94
CA TRP A 54 -8.60 6.97 -1.66
C TRP A 54 -8.72 6.69 -3.13
N THR A 55 -9.61 5.86 -3.45
CA THR A 55 -9.73 5.47 -4.82
C THR A 55 -9.80 6.62 -5.78
N LYS A 56 -10.03 7.78 -5.33
CA LYS A 56 -10.06 8.81 -6.16
C LYS A 56 -8.78 9.28 -6.35
N PRO A 57 -8.28 9.20 -7.22
CA PRO A 57 -6.99 9.51 -7.48
C PRO A 57 -6.68 10.93 -7.44
N ILE A 58 -6.65 11.12 -7.29
CA ILE A 58 -6.28 12.07 -7.29
C ILE A 58 -6.13 12.85 -7.74
N LEU A 59 -6.20 13.02 -7.75
CA LEU A 59 -6.16 13.63 -8.15
C LEU A 59 -5.89 14.01 -8.28
#